data_348090fe06c47f10666820024a131d73
#
_entry.id   348090fe06c47f10666820024a131d73
#
_cell.length_a   1.000
_cell.length_b   1.000
_cell.length_c   1.000
_cell.angle_alpha   90.00
_cell.angle_beta   90.00
_cell.angle_gamma   90.00
#
_symmetry.space_group_name_H-M   'P 1'
#
loop_
_entity.id
_entity.type
_entity.pdbx_description
1 polymer ?
#
loop_
_entity_poly.entity_id
_entity_poly.type
_entity_poly.pdbx_seq_one_letter_code
_entity_poly.pdbx_strand_id
1 'polypeptide(L)'
;VGRHRTDELDDGYHAPRRRSSSGRGRVLVPLAGALALAILLGVAAFVIFNRERGCTGDPLALRVVATPDLSPALNKVAGSFNKTGKAVDGHCLAVTIVRESAAKSANSLVNGKLDADMWIADSSLMVGRLRAGEAGAGLPAPSGSIATSPIVLVAAKSAAANLAKSLQPSWQGLISVANVANADGPGKKVRVLALDPAKNSAGLGALVAAAGAAKEAGLGDEQLVGALKKLSEQIAADPAALLASLTVKSGSKVPVGVSSEQSVWAHNAKKSASPVVPLYPEDGTLSLDYPVVITSKDPVKQRAAAAFQQELGTEAAQKTLREHGFRTPDGKGGSALAEDKGFAAAAPQALPSPDVKNVASMAQMWSRLNLGTRMLALLDVSGTMAYPVPGTGMTRMQAITKIAGEGLALFEADSEIGVWSFSTLLDGQKDYKELISVGPLSEMVDGVPRKQILGQELATVQPKATGDTGLNDTLMAAYAEMKSTYERDKINTILILTDGAGNDDPTGKVTNAQMVEFLKKEYDPKRPVNLLIIAFGPDAPKGKKQMDAMAEASGGEAYIAANILDVRKFFVQGMKRRLCAPNC
;
A
#
# COMPACT_ATOMS: atom_id res chain seq x y z
N VAL A 1 -75.32 -10.81 22.04
CA VAL A 1 -76.15 -11.99 21.87
C VAL A 1 -75.29 -13.04 21.20
N GLY A 2 -74.66 -13.94 21.83
CA GLY A 2 -75.13 -15.07 22.55
C GLY A 2 -74.57 -16.35 21.97
N ARG A 3 -73.73 -17.00 22.78
CA ARG A 3 -73.77 -18.40 23.24
C ARG A 3 -73.23 -19.48 22.30
N HIS A 4 -72.31 -20.15 22.84
CA HIS A 4 -72.01 -21.38 23.59
C HIS A 4 -71.33 -22.48 22.82
N ARG A 5 -70.19 -22.93 23.42
CA ARG A 5 -69.85 -24.28 23.95
C ARG A 5 -69.71 -25.37 22.90
N THR A 6 -68.73 -26.23 22.97
CA THR A 6 -68.09 -27.03 24.04
C THR A 6 -66.80 -27.65 23.49
N ASP A 7 -65.87 -27.83 24.40
CA ASP A 7 -64.80 -28.79 24.63
C ASP A 7 -64.62 -29.97 23.65
N GLU A 8 -63.40 -30.22 23.27
CA GLU A 8 -62.73 -31.47 23.65
C GLU A 8 -61.21 -31.36 23.37
N LEU A 9 -60.44 -31.92 24.30
CA LEU A 9 -58.96 -32.04 24.35
C LEU A 9 -58.45 -32.98 23.26
N ASP A 10 -57.40 -32.61 22.60
CA ASP A 10 -56.42 -33.63 22.18
C ASP A 10 -55.00 -33.07 22.20
N ASP A 11 -54.09 -33.82 22.84
CA ASP A 11 -52.69 -33.53 23.06
C ASP A 11 -51.89 -33.69 21.74
N GLY A 12 -51.28 -32.59 21.25
CA GLY A 12 -50.40 -32.61 20.11
C GLY A 12 -49.12 -31.83 20.38
N TYR A 13 -48.04 -32.55 20.67
CA TYR A 13 -46.67 -32.07 20.84
C TYR A 13 -46.25 -31.08 19.73
N HIS A 14 -46.04 -29.81 20.08
CA HIS A 14 -45.38 -28.86 19.20
C HIS A 14 -43.87 -28.89 19.40
N ALA A 15 -43.16 -29.50 18.46
CA ALA A 15 -41.72 -29.35 18.30
C ALA A 15 -41.38 -27.92 17.83
N PRO A 16 -40.34 -27.28 18.38
CA PRO A 16 -39.96 -25.93 17.97
C PRO A 16 -39.37 -25.91 16.58
N ARG A 17 -39.91 -25.07 15.70
CA ARG A 17 -39.34 -24.77 14.39
C ARG A 17 -37.95 -24.17 14.56
N ARG A 18 -36.90 -24.93 14.25
CA ARG A 18 -35.54 -24.41 14.03
C ARG A 18 -35.56 -23.50 12.82
N ARG A 19 -35.24 -22.22 13.01
CA ARG A 19 -34.86 -21.30 11.95
C ARG A 19 -33.58 -21.84 11.30
N SER A 20 -33.63 -22.20 10.04
CA SER A 20 -32.46 -22.53 9.25
C SER A 20 -31.67 -21.24 8.97
N SER A 21 -30.55 -21.07 9.62
CA SER A 21 -29.54 -20.11 9.17
C SER A 21 -28.95 -20.65 7.86
N SER A 22 -29.14 -19.93 6.76
CA SER A 22 -28.50 -20.24 5.47
C SER A 22 -26.99 -20.07 5.59
N GLY A 23 -26.30 -21.17 5.88
CA GLY A 23 -24.85 -21.20 5.95
C GLY A 23 -24.23 -21.03 4.56
N ARG A 24 -23.56 -19.90 4.33
CA ARG A 24 -22.67 -19.68 3.18
C ARG A 24 -21.48 -20.69 3.09
N GLY A 25 -21.36 -21.61 4.05
CA GLY A 25 -20.31 -22.61 4.10
C GLY A 25 -20.57 -23.88 3.29
N ARG A 26 -21.77 -24.12 2.75
CA ARG A 26 -22.08 -25.38 2.05
C ARG A 26 -21.72 -25.42 0.58
N VAL A 27 -21.37 -24.28 -0.03
CA VAL A 27 -20.98 -24.20 -1.47
C VAL A 27 -19.47 -24.42 -1.68
N LEU A 28 -18.64 -24.13 -0.68
CA LEU A 28 -17.18 -24.27 -0.81
C LEU A 28 -16.69 -25.73 -0.68
N VAL A 29 -17.38 -26.57 0.08
CA VAL A 29 -16.99 -27.98 0.26
C VAL A 29 -17.24 -28.82 -1.00
N PRO A 30 -18.37 -28.70 -1.74
CA PRO A 30 -18.53 -29.44 -3.00
C PRO A 30 -17.62 -28.90 -4.12
N LEU A 31 -17.26 -27.61 -4.13
CA LEU A 31 -16.33 -27.03 -5.12
C LEU A 31 -14.89 -27.53 -4.91
N ALA A 32 -14.43 -27.64 -3.66
CA ALA A 32 -13.13 -28.20 -3.35
C ALA A 32 -13.07 -29.71 -3.67
N GLY A 33 -14.14 -30.45 -3.38
CA GLY A 33 -14.29 -31.86 -3.76
C GLY A 33 -14.37 -32.07 -5.27
N ALA A 34 -15.08 -31.21 -6.00
CA ALA A 34 -15.15 -31.25 -7.46
C ALA A 34 -13.80 -30.92 -8.13
N LEU A 35 -13.05 -29.99 -7.56
CA LEU A 35 -11.69 -29.66 -8.02
C LEU A 35 -10.71 -30.81 -7.78
N ALA A 36 -10.76 -31.43 -6.60
CA ALA A 36 -9.94 -32.59 -6.28
C ALA A 36 -10.30 -33.80 -7.15
N LEU A 37 -11.59 -34.02 -7.41
CA LEU A 37 -12.05 -35.09 -8.31
C LEU A 37 -11.66 -34.83 -9.77
N ALA A 38 -11.73 -33.58 -10.25
CA ALA A 38 -11.27 -33.20 -11.58
C ALA A 38 -9.75 -33.38 -11.75
N ILE A 39 -8.96 -33.10 -10.71
CA ILE A 39 -7.52 -33.36 -10.69
C ILE A 39 -7.25 -34.86 -10.71
N LEU A 40 -7.94 -35.65 -9.89
CA LEU A 40 -7.80 -37.10 -9.87
C LEU A 40 -8.23 -37.75 -11.17
N LEU A 41 -9.33 -37.32 -11.79
CA LEU A 41 -9.77 -37.82 -13.08
C LEU A 41 -8.84 -37.36 -14.21
N GLY A 42 -8.27 -36.18 -14.14
CA GLY A 42 -7.24 -35.68 -15.07
C GLY A 42 -5.96 -36.52 -14.97
N VAL A 43 -5.50 -36.84 -13.76
CA VAL A 43 -4.35 -37.71 -13.53
C VAL A 43 -4.64 -39.13 -13.99
N ALA A 44 -5.81 -39.70 -13.69
CA ALA A 44 -6.19 -41.06 -14.13
C ALA A 44 -6.29 -41.15 -15.65
N ALA A 45 -6.92 -40.18 -16.32
CA ALA A 45 -6.97 -40.13 -17.78
C ALA A 45 -5.58 -39.99 -18.39
N PHE A 46 -4.70 -39.21 -17.78
CA PHE A 46 -3.32 -39.01 -18.21
C PHE A 46 -2.50 -40.30 -18.08
N VAL A 47 -2.67 -41.07 -16.99
CA VAL A 47 -2.02 -42.38 -16.77
C VAL A 47 -2.44 -43.37 -17.84
N ILE A 48 -3.73 -43.43 -18.17
CA ILE A 48 -4.26 -44.36 -19.18
C ILE A 48 -3.75 -44.02 -20.58
N PHE A 49 -3.67 -42.72 -20.92
CA PHE A 49 -3.25 -42.27 -22.26
C PHE A 49 -1.73 -42.33 -22.49
N ASN A 50 -0.91 -42.30 -21.42
CA ASN A 50 0.55 -42.26 -21.53
C ASN A 50 1.26 -43.59 -21.34
N ARG A 51 0.54 -44.68 -21.06
CA ARG A 51 1.12 -46.05 -20.97
C ARG A 51 1.87 -46.49 -22.24
N GLU A 52 1.56 -45.88 -23.39
CA GLU A 52 2.23 -46.20 -24.66
C GLU A 52 3.46 -45.32 -24.95
N ARG A 53 3.83 -44.34 -24.10
CA ARG A 53 4.85 -43.31 -24.39
C ARG A 53 6.16 -43.42 -23.59
N GLY A 54 6.45 -44.54 -22.96
CA GLY A 54 7.77 -44.81 -22.37
C GLY A 54 8.01 -44.24 -20.98
N CYS A 55 6.98 -43.72 -20.27
CA CYS A 55 7.10 -43.39 -18.85
C CYS A 55 6.83 -44.62 -18.01
N THR A 56 7.77 -45.00 -17.15
CA THR A 56 7.71 -46.25 -16.35
C THR A 56 7.18 -46.04 -14.94
N GLY A 57 6.98 -44.77 -14.50
CA GLY A 57 6.53 -44.44 -13.16
C GLY A 57 5.20 -43.68 -13.13
N ASP A 58 4.67 -43.44 -11.94
CA ASP A 58 3.51 -42.55 -11.73
C ASP A 58 3.78 -41.14 -12.26
N PRO A 59 2.75 -40.45 -12.76
CA PRO A 59 2.92 -39.06 -13.24
C PRO A 59 3.44 -38.15 -12.16
N LEU A 60 4.50 -37.40 -12.47
CA LEU A 60 5.01 -36.33 -11.60
C LEU A 60 4.15 -35.07 -11.73
N ALA A 61 3.31 -34.84 -10.76
CA ALA A 61 2.49 -33.64 -10.71
C ALA A 61 3.35 -32.39 -10.44
N LEU A 62 3.26 -31.41 -11.34
CA LEU A 62 3.89 -30.10 -11.20
C LEU A 62 2.81 -29.03 -11.05
N ARG A 63 2.75 -28.41 -9.89
CA ARG A 63 1.80 -27.35 -9.58
C ARG A 63 2.40 -25.98 -9.85
N VAL A 64 1.83 -25.28 -10.83
CA VAL A 64 2.26 -23.94 -11.26
C VAL A 64 1.22 -22.92 -10.83
N VAL A 65 1.57 -22.00 -9.95
CA VAL A 65 0.72 -20.87 -9.56
C VAL A 65 1.02 -19.69 -10.48
N ALA A 66 -0.01 -19.11 -11.09
CA ALA A 66 0.11 -17.98 -11.99
C ALA A 66 -1.08 -17.01 -11.86
N THR A 67 -0.89 -15.77 -12.32
CA THR A 67 -1.91 -14.72 -12.25
C THR A 67 -3.09 -14.97 -13.19
N PRO A 68 -4.25 -14.36 -12.90
CA PRO A 68 -5.48 -14.57 -13.67
C PRO A 68 -5.40 -14.20 -15.14
N ASP A 69 -4.59 -13.21 -15.49
CA ASP A 69 -4.38 -12.74 -16.87
C ASP A 69 -3.51 -13.74 -17.68
N LEU A 70 -2.49 -14.32 -17.05
CA LEU A 70 -1.57 -15.26 -17.67
C LEU A 70 -2.14 -16.69 -17.75
N SER A 71 -2.96 -17.11 -16.78
CA SER A 71 -3.47 -18.47 -16.64
C SER A 71 -4.16 -19.03 -17.90
N PRO A 72 -4.95 -18.27 -18.69
CA PRO A 72 -5.56 -18.81 -19.93
C PRO A 72 -4.54 -19.28 -20.96
N ALA A 73 -3.46 -18.52 -21.18
CA ALA A 73 -2.38 -18.88 -22.08
C ALA A 73 -1.59 -20.09 -21.54
N LEU A 74 -1.24 -20.08 -20.26
CA LEU A 74 -0.52 -21.18 -19.62
C LEU A 74 -1.30 -22.49 -19.64
N ASN A 75 -2.61 -22.48 -19.45
CA ASN A 75 -3.44 -23.69 -19.55
C ASN A 75 -3.35 -24.32 -20.94
N LYS A 76 -3.31 -23.51 -22.03
CA LYS A 76 -3.11 -24.04 -23.39
C LYS A 76 -1.72 -24.64 -23.56
N VAL A 77 -0.68 -23.94 -23.08
CA VAL A 77 0.70 -24.44 -23.15
C VAL A 77 0.85 -25.73 -22.33
N ALA A 78 0.39 -25.73 -21.07
CA ALA A 78 0.44 -26.92 -20.20
C ALA A 78 -0.35 -28.09 -20.80
N GLY A 79 -1.53 -27.84 -21.37
CA GLY A 79 -2.33 -28.85 -22.04
C GLY A 79 -1.63 -29.48 -23.26
N SER A 80 -0.88 -28.69 -24.04
CA SER A 80 -0.05 -29.20 -25.13
C SER A 80 1.18 -29.94 -24.60
N PHE A 81 1.87 -29.37 -23.62
CA PHE A 81 3.04 -29.98 -23.00
C PHE A 81 2.73 -31.34 -22.36
N ASN A 82 1.66 -31.47 -21.62
CA ASN A 82 1.24 -32.72 -21.01
C ASN A 82 0.98 -33.83 -22.04
N LYS A 83 0.53 -33.48 -23.26
CA LYS A 83 0.34 -34.43 -24.36
C LYS A 83 1.64 -34.94 -24.97
N THR A 84 2.76 -34.24 -24.78
CA THR A 84 4.07 -34.71 -25.32
C THR A 84 4.60 -35.92 -24.58
N GLY A 85 4.13 -36.19 -23.38
CA GLY A 85 4.67 -37.26 -22.52
C GLY A 85 6.11 -36.99 -22.08
N LYS A 86 6.51 -35.72 -21.96
CA LYS A 86 7.85 -35.34 -21.49
C LYS A 86 8.13 -36.02 -20.15
N ALA A 87 9.20 -36.76 -20.07
CA ALA A 87 9.64 -37.44 -18.85
C ALA A 87 10.79 -36.73 -18.17
N VAL A 88 10.78 -36.72 -16.85
CA VAL A 88 11.90 -36.33 -15.99
C VAL A 88 12.12 -37.46 -14.99
N ASP A 89 13.33 -37.97 -14.91
CA ASP A 89 13.73 -39.10 -14.04
C ASP A 89 12.79 -40.33 -14.17
N GLY A 90 12.34 -40.64 -15.39
CA GLY A 90 11.44 -41.76 -15.66
C GLY A 90 9.94 -41.49 -15.41
N HIS A 91 9.57 -40.33 -14.85
CA HIS A 91 8.19 -39.95 -14.60
C HIS A 91 7.67 -39.00 -15.68
N CYS A 92 6.50 -39.25 -16.25
CA CYS A 92 5.81 -38.29 -17.12
C CYS A 92 5.36 -37.07 -16.34
N LEU A 93 5.59 -35.88 -16.89
CA LEU A 93 5.17 -34.63 -16.24
C LEU A 93 3.68 -34.37 -16.44
N ALA A 94 3.00 -34.00 -15.37
CA ALA A 94 1.61 -33.53 -15.34
C ALA A 94 1.53 -32.12 -14.77
N VAL A 95 1.59 -31.11 -15.64
CA VAL A 95 1.56 -29.70 -15.26
C VAL A 95 0.13 -29.25 -15.04
N THR A 96 -0.14 -28.67 -13.87
CA THR A 96 -1.43 -28.06 -13.50
C THR A 96 -1.24 -26.58 -13.20
N ILE A 97 -2.03 -25.73 -13.84
CA ILE A 97 -2.01 -24.28 -13.62
C ILE A 97 -3.07 -23.90 -12.58
N VAL A 98 -2.61 -23.28 -11.50
CA VAL A 98 -3.46 -22.75 -10.43
C VAL A 98 -3.54 -21.24 -10.59
N ARG A 99 -4.75 -20.75 -10.77
CA ARG A 99 -5.02 -19.31 -10.93
C ARG A 99 -5.10 -18.62 -9.58
N GLU A 100 -4.20 -17.69 -9.31
CA GLU A 100 -4.19 -16.91 -8.07
C GLU A 100 -3.72 -15.48 -8.33
N SER A 101 -4.33 -14.47 -7.66
CA SER A 101 -3.90 -13.08 -7.83
C SER A 101 -2.49 -12.87 -7.26
N ALA A 102 -1.72 -11.93 -7.83
CA ALA A 102 -0.37 -11.60 -7.39
C ALA A 102 -0.30 -11.30 -5.88
N ALA A 103 -1.23 -10.50 -5.37
CA ALA A 103 -1.29 -10.17 -3.94
C ALA A 103 -1.58 -11.39 -3.05
N LYS A 104 -2.45 -12.31 -3.51
CA LYS A 104 -2.78 -13.52 -2.73
C LYS A 104 -1.61 -14.49 -2.71
N SER A 105 -1.00 -14.78 -3.87
CA SER A 105 0.16 -15.68 -3.94
C SER A 105 1.36 -15.11 -3.17
N ALA A 106 1.61 -13.80 -3.26
CA ALA A 106 2.63 -13.13 -2.46
C ALA A 106 2.40 -13.27 -0.95
N ASN A 107 1.16 -13.05 -0.49
CA ASN A 107 0.79 -13.22 0.91
C ASN A 107 0.88 -14.69 1.37
N SER A 108 0.45 -15.63 0.54
CA SER A 108 0.59 -17.08 0.81
C SER A 108 2.04 -17.49 0.93
N LEU A 109 2.91 -16.93 0.08
CA LEU A 109 4.35 -17.21 0.09
C LEU A 109 5.02 -16.68 1.37
N VAL A 110 4.75 -15.43 1.76
CA VAL A 110 5.27 -14.81 2.99
C VAL A 110 4.86 -15.59 4.24
N ASN A 111 3.65 -16.17 4.24
CA ASN A 111 3.15 -16.99 5.35
C ASN A 111 3.54 -18.47 5.25
N GLY A 112 4.40 -18.87 4.30
CA GLY A 112 4.80 -20.25 4.09
C GLY A 112 3.66 -21.19 3.67
N LYS A 113 2.58 -20.65 3.09
CA LYS A 113 1.35 -21.36 2.71
C LYS A 113 1.15 -21.47 1.20
N LEU A 114 2.12 -21.01 0.40
CA LEU A 114 2.03 -21.12 -1.06
C LEU A 114 2.26 -22.58 -1.46
N ASP A 115 1.18 -23.24 -1.89
CA ASP A 115 1.22 -24.61 -2.40
C ASP A 115 1.51 -24.57 -3.91
N ALA A 116 2.79 -24.47 -4.26
CA ALA A 116 3.29 -24.40 -5.63
C ALA A 116 4.68 -25.00 -5.74
N ASP A 117 4.95 -25.70 -6.85
CA ASP A 117 6.29 -26.14 -7.24
C ASP A 117 7.01 -25.06 -8.08
N MET A 118 6.23 -24.26 -8.81
CA MET A 118 6.65 -23.10 -9.58
C MET A 118 5.64 -21.97 -9.38
N TRP A 119 6.14 -20.78 -9.17
CA TRP A 119 5.35 -19.56 -9.12
C TRP A 119 5.77 -18.62 -10.25
N ILE A 120 4.81 -18.21 -11.07
CA ILE A 120 5.00 -17.19 -12.11
C ILE A 120 4.29 -15.93 -11.64
N ALA A 121 5.07 -15.02 -11.07
CA ALA A 121 4.58 -13.73 -10.63
C ALA A 121 4.28 -12.84 -11.84
N ASP A 122 3.51 -11.77 -11.66
CA ASP A 122 3.25 -10.81 -12.73
C ASP A 122 4.39 -9.78 -12.88
N SER A 123 5.21 -9.57 -11.84
CA SER A 123 6.28 -8.57 -11.88
C SER A 123 7.46 -8.89 -11.00
N SER A 124 8.67 -8.64 -11.54
CA SER A 124 9.92 -8.64 -10.79
C SER A 124 9.95 -7.59 -9.68
N LEU A 125 9.18 -6.50 -9.79
CA LEU A 125 9.02 -5.51 -8.71
C LEU A 125 8.39 -6.15 -7.47
N MET A 126 7.35 -6.96 -7.66
CA MET A 126 6.69 -7.69 -6.57
C MET A 126 7.64 -8.70 -5.95
N VAL A 127 8.33 -9.50 -6.75
CA VAL A 127 9.29 -10.51 -6.27
C VAL A 127 10.45 -9.84 -5.52
N GLY A 128 11.00 -8.76 -6.07
CA GLY A 128 12.09 -7.98 -5.45
C GLY A 128 11.68 -7.42 -4.08
N ARG A 129 10.50 -6.83 -3.99
CA ARG A 129 9.93 -6.33 -2.73
C ARG A 129 9.76 -7.43 -1.69
N LEU A 130 9.27 -8.60 -2.09
CA LEU A 130 9.12 -9.75 -1.18
C LEU A 130 10.47 -10.23 -0.66
N ARG A 131 11.46 -10.38 -1.55
CA ARG A 131 12.81 -10.84 -1.19
C ARG A 131 13.56 -9.87 -0.29
N ALA A 132 13.27 -8.57 -0.37
CA ALA A 132 13.83 -7.56 0.52
C ALA A 132 13.25 -7.58 1.93
N GLY A 133 12.08 -8.20 2.13
CA GLY A 133 11.47 -8.38 3.45
C GLY A 133 11.98 -9.65 4.15
N GLU A 134 12.01 -9.65 5.50
CA GLU A 134 12.47 -10.79 6.30
C GLU A 134 11.80 -12.11 5.91
N ALA A 135 10.49 -12.12 5.72
CA ALA A 135 9.73 -13.32 5.37
C ALA A 135 10.01 -13.86 3.96
N GLY A 136 10.55 -13.03 3.08
CA GLY A 136 10.91 -13.40 1.70
C GLY A 136 12.40 -13.61 1.46
N ALA A 137 13.27 -13.42 2.46
CA ALA A 137 14.72 -13.53 2.33
C ALA A 137 15.19 -14.89 1.80
N GLY A 138 14.44 -15.97 2.09
CA GLY A 138 14.70 -17.32 1.59
C GLY A 138 14.10 -17.64 0.22
N LEU A 139 13.41 -16.71 -0.43
CA LEU A 139 12.81 -16.92 -1.74
C LEU A 139 13.90 -17.00 -2.82
N PRO A 140 13.91 -18.05 -3.67
CA PRO A 140 14.85 -18.14 -4.78
C PRO A 140 14.77 -16.93 -5.71
N ALA A 141 15.89 -16.61 -6.33
CA ALA A 141 15.90 -15.59 -7.39
C ALA A 141 15.07 -16.08 -8.59
N PRO A 142 14.39 -15.18 -9.31
CA PRO A 142 13.76 -15.53 -10.56
C PRO A 142 14.77 -16.11 -11.56
N SER A 143 14.39 -17.16 -12.27
CA SER A 143 15.21 -17.84 -13.27
C SER A 143 15.06 -17.26 -14.68
N GLY A 144 14.23 -16.22 -14.83
CA GLY A 144 13.97 -15.51 -16.09
C GLY A 144 12.50 -15.12 -16.21
N SER A 145 12.18 -14.32 -17.22
CA SER A 145 10.82 -13.88 -17.54
C SER A 145 10.30 -14.64 -18.76
N ILE A 146 9.00 -14.88 -18.82
CA ILE A 146 8.37 -15.63 -19.94
C ILE A 146 7.57 -14.74 -20.89
N ALA A 147 7.18 -13.57 -20.45
CA ALA A 147 6.38 -12.62 -21.21
C ALA A 147 6.57 -11.22 -20.66
N THR A 148 6.12 -10.20 -21.39
CA THR A 148 6.02 -8.83 -20.90
C THR A 148 4.67 -8.21 -21.26
N SER A 149 4.25 -7.21 -20.48
CA SER A 149 3.10 -6.37 -20.76
C SER A 149 3.35 -4.96 -20.22
N PRO A 150 3.56 -3.97 -21.10
CA PRO A 150 3.78 -2.58 -20.67
C PRO A 150 2.62 -2.05 -19.84
N ILE A 151 2.93 -1.20 -18.86
CA ILE A 151 1.94 -0.43 -18.12
C ILE A 151 1.61 0.81 -18.95
N VAL A 152 0.33 1.03 -19.22
CA VAL A 152 -0.16 2.06 -20.13
C VAL A 152 -1.26 2.90 -19.48
N LEU A 153 -1.39 4.13 -19.93
CA LEU A 153 -2.62 4.88 -19.68
C LEU A 153 -3.72 4.31 -20.59
N VAL A 154 -4.96 4.37 -20.13
CA VAL A 154 -6.08 3.77 -20.86
C VAL A 154 -7.26 4.74 -20.91
N ALA A 155 -7.88 4.87 -22.06
CA ALA A 155 -9.10 5.66 -22.24
C ALA A 155 -10.15 4.90 -23.06
N ALA A 156 -11.41 5.27 -22.94
CA ALA A 156 -12.44 4.83 -23.87
C ALA A 156 -12.06 5.25 -25.30
N LYS A 157 -12.21 4.36 -26.30
CA LYS A 157 -11.87 4.65 -27.69
C LYS A 157 -12.58 5.92 -28.20
N SER A 158 -13.82 6.14 -27.80
CA SER A 158 -14.60 7.33 -28.16
C SER A 158 -14.08 8.64 -27.56
N ALA A 159 -13.31 8.58 -26.47
CA ALA A 159 -12.79 9.74 -25.76
C ALA A 159 -11.31 10.05 -26.07
N ALA A 160 -10.57 9.09 -26.60
CA ALA A 160 -9.11 9.16 -26.75
C ALA A 160 -8.63 10.38 -27.54
N ALA A 161 -9.26 10.70 -28.69
CA ALA A 161 -8.89 11.84 -29.53
C ALA A 161 -9.08 13.20 -28.83
N ASN A 162 -10.12 13.33 -27.98
CA ASN A 162 -10.35 14.55 -27.21
C ASN A 162 -9.43 14.64 -26.01
N LEU A 163 -9.10 13.49 -25.42
CA LEU A 163 -8.18 13.41 -24.29
C LEU A 163 -6.77 13.85 -24.69
N ALA A 164 -6.28 13.44 -25.87
CA ALA A 164 -4.97 13.83 -26.40
C ALA A 164 -4.79 15.37 -26.52
N LYS A 165 -5.88 16.13 -26.57
CA LYS A 165 -5.85 17.60 -26.55
C LYS A 165 -5.68 18.19 -25.14
N SER A 166 -5.96 17.41 -24.10
CA SER A 166 -6.01 17.87 -22.71
C SER A 166 -4.99 17.19 -21.81
N LEU A 167 -4.47 16.05 -22.24
CA LEU A 167 -3.49 15.24 -21.49
C LEU A 167 -2.46 14.71 -22.48
N GLN A 168 -1.20 15.13 -22.31
CA GLN A 168 -0.08 14.44 -22.95
C GLN A 168 0.04 13.04 -22.32
N PRO A 169 0.07 11.96 -23.10
CA PRO A 169 0.26 10.62 -22.57
C PRO A 169 1.65 10.44 -21.96
N SER A 170 1.81 10.81 -20.71
CA SER A 170 3.05 10.72 -19.94
C SER A 170 2.73 10.61 -18.45
N TRP A 171 3.66 10.09 -17.66
CA TRP A 171 3.54 10.05 -16.21
C TRP A 171 3.52 11.45 -15.62
N GLN A 172 4.35 12.36 -16.16
CA GLN A 172 4.35 13.76 -15.78
C GLN A 172 3.00 14.44 -16.05
N GLY A 173 2.40 14.19 -17.22
CA GLY A 173 1.06 14.70 -17.56
C GLY A 173 -0.01 14.17 -16.61
N LEU A 174 0.06 12.88 -16.23
CA LEU A 174 -0.85 12.27 -15.27
C LEU A 174 -0.80 12.93 -13.89
N ILE A 175 0.42 13.18 -13.37
CA ILE A 175 0.63 13.84 -12.07
C ILE A 175 0.14 15.29 -12.14
N SER A 176 0.44 15.99 -13.20
CA SER A 176 -0.01 17.38 -13.40
C SER A 176 -1.53 17.47 -13.33
N VAL A 177 -2.24 16.55 -13.98
CA VAL A 177 -3.71 16.48 -13.94
C VAL A 177 -4.23 16.12 -12.55
N ALA A 178 -3.56 15.21 -11.83
CA ALA A 178 -3.95 14.84 -10.47
C ALA A 178 -3.76 16.01 -9.48
N ASN A 179 -2.72 16.84 -9.65
CA ASN A 179 -2.44 18.02 -8.81
C ASN A 179 -3.39 19.18 -9.06
N VAL A 180 -3.89 19.36 -10.29
CA VAL A 180 -4.69 20.54 -10.72
C VAL A 180 -6.16 20.46 -10.27
N ALA A 181 -6.54 19.59 -9.37
CA ALA A 181 -7.95 19.45 -8.93
C ALA A 181 -8.60 20.76 -8.41
N ASN A 182 -7.81 21.81 -8.13
CA ASN A 182 -8.28 23.11 -7.64
C ASN A 182 -7.94 24.30 -8.56
N ALA A 183 -7.26 24.10 -9.71
CA ALA A 183 -6.91 25.19 -10.62
C ALA A 183 -7.85 25.24 -11.85
N ASP A 184 -8.05 26.43 -12.42
CA ASP A 184 -8.79 26.61 -13.67
C ASP A 184 -7.91 26.23 -14.85
N GLY A 185 -8.01 24.97 -15.31
CA GLY A 185 -7.18 24.45 -16.40
C GLY A 185 -7.73 23.19 -17.07
N PRO A 186 -7.08 22.71 -18.15
CA PRO A 186 -7.50 21.50 -18.88
C PRO A 186 -7.65 20.26 -17.99
N GLY A 187 -6.88 20.17 -16.91
CA GLY A 187 -6.94 19.08 -15.94
C GLY A 187 -8.27 18.93 -15.22
N LYS A 188 -9.09 19.99 -15.11
CA LYS A 188 -10.47 19.88 -14.56
C LYS A 188 -11.36 18.92 -15.34
N LYS A 189 -11.02 18.63 -16.59
CA LYS A 189 -11.82 17.79 -17.49
C LYS A 189 -11.42 16.32 -17.44
N VAL A 190 -10.40 15.94 -16.68
CA VAL A 190 -9.88 14.56 -16.60
C VAL A 190 -10.08 14.01 -15.19
N ARG A 191 -10.47 12.74 -15.11
CA ARG A 191 -10.55 11.95 -13.87
C ARG A 191 -9.63 10.74 -14.00
N VAL A 192 -8.61 10.66 -13.17
CA VAL A 192 -7.66 9.55 -13.16
C VAL A 192 -8.19 8.42 -12.29
N LEU A 193 -8.20 7.20 -12.82
CA LEU A 193 -8.53 5.96 -12.12
C LEU A 193 -7.27 5.11 -12.00
N ALA A 194 -6.99 4.59 -10.82
CA ALA A 194 -5.81 3.77 -10.57
C ALA A 194 -6.17 2.39 -10.00
N LEU A 195 -5.22 1.48 -10.05
CA LEU A 195 -5.25 0.21 -9.34
C LEU A 195 -4.47 0.35 -8.04
N ASP A 196 -4.92 -0.33 -6.99
CA ASP A 196 -4.27 -0.29 -5.68
C ASP A 196 -2.83 -0.86 -5.77
N PRO A 197 -1.78 -0.04 -5.60
CA PRO A 197 -0.38 -0.48 -5.63
C PRO A 197 -0.03 -1.57 -4.60
N ALA A 198 -0.80 -1.67 -3.52
CA ALA A 198 -0.61 -2.71 -2.51
C ALA A 198 -1.08 -4.09 -2.99
N LYS A 199 -2.02 -4.13 -3.94
CA LYS A 199 -2.71 -5.35 -4.39
C LYS A 199 -2.45 -5.70 -5.86
N ASN A 200 -1.92 -4.76 -6.65
CA ASN A 200 -1.77 -4.93 -8.10
C ASN A 200 -0.41 -4.40 -8.58
N SER A 201 0.33 -5.21 -9.31
CA SER A 201 1.67 -4.86 -9.77
C SER A 201 1.67 -3.78 -10.86
N ALA A 202 0.62 -3.67 -11.70
CA ALA A 202 0.52 -2.55 -12.63
C ALA A 202 0.28 -1.23 -11.87
N GLY A 203 -0.51 -1.24 -10.79
CA GLY A 203 -0.65 -0.11 -9.89
C GLY A 203 0.67 0.26 -9.22
N LEU A 204 1.43 -0.73 -8.74
CA LEU A 204 2.75 -0.50 -8.13
C LEU A 204 3.75 0.08 -9.14
N GLY A 205 3.83 -0.50 -10.33
CA GLY A 205 4.71 0.00 -11.39
C GLY A 205 4.33 1.41 -11.84
N ALA A 206 3.04 1.72 -11.96
CA ALA A 206 2.55 3.06 -12.25
C ALA A 206 2.93 4.08 -11.17
N LEU A 207 2.79 3.70 -9.89
CA LEU A 207 3.20 4.55 -8.76
C LEU A 207 4.69 4.89 -8.83
N VAL A 208 5.53 3.87 -9.09
CA VAL A 208 6.99 4.06 -9.17
C VAL A 208 7.38 4.91 -10.38
N ALA A 209 6.77 4.66 -11.55
CA ALA A 209 7.02 5.44 -12.76
C ALA A 209 6.58 6.91 -12.58
N ALA A 210 5.40 7.13 -12.01
CA ALA A 210 4.89 8.47 -11.72
C ALA A 210 5.78 9.22 -10.71
N ALA A 211 6.25 8.54 -9.65
CA ALA A 211 7.15 9.16 -8.67
C ALA A 211 8.52 9.52 -9.30
N GLY A 212 9.04 8.67 -10.19
CA GLY A 212 10.24 8.96 -10.98
C GLY A 212 10.07 10.21 -11.84
N ALA A 213 9.01 10.28 -12.63
CA ALA A 213 8.68 11.42 -13.47
C ALA A 213 8.45 12.72 -12.67
N ALA A 214 7.83 12.64 -11.49
CA ALA A 214 7.68 13.77 -10.58
C ALA A 214 9.04 14.34 -10.13
N LYS A 215 9.96 13.45 -9.75
CA LYS A 215 11.31 13.81 -9.33
C LYS A 215 12.10 14.46 -10.46
N GLU A 216 12.05 13.91 -11.66
CA GLU A 216 12.70 14.46 -12.86
C GLU A 216 12.12 15.85 -13.23
N ALA A 217 10.82 16.06 -13.05
CA ALA A 217 10.16 17.34 -13.24
C ALA A 217 10.43 18.36 -12.11
N GLY A 218 11.21 18.01 -11.09
CA GLY A 218 11.50 18.88 -9.95
C GLY A 218 10.29 19.15 -9.05
N LEU A 219 9.25 18.30 -9.10
CA LEU A 219 8.09 18.42 -8.23
C LEU A 219 8.50 18.09 -6.79
N GLY A 220 8.09 18.96 -5.86
CA GLY A 220 8.33 18.71 -4.44
C GLY A 220 7.49 17.54 -3.90
N ASP A 221 7.96 16.93 -2.82
CA ASP A 221 7.27 15.82 -2.17
C ASP A 221 5.81 16.13 -1.80
N GLU A 222 5.50 17.41 -1.47
CA GLU A 222 4.12 17.85 -1.17
C GLU A 222 3.17 17.65 -2.33
N GLN A 223 3.63 18.02 -3.51
CA GLN A 223 2.84 17.90 -4.73
C GLN A 223 2.64 16.42 -5.08
N LEU A 224 3.68 15.60 -4.91
CA LEU A 224 3.58 14.16 -5.13
C LEU A 224 2.59 13.52 -4.13
N VAL A 225 2.76 13.76 -2.83
CA VAL A 225 1.86 13.22 -1.79
C VAL A 225 0.42 13.69 -2.01
N GLY A 226 0.21 14.98 -2.35
CA GLY A 226 -1.11 15.52 -2.67
C GLY A 226 -1.77 14.83 -3.88
N ALA A 227 -1.00 14.59 -4.95
CA ALA A 227 -1.48 13.86 -6.13
C ALA A 227 -1.83 12.41 -5.78
N LEU A 228 -0.96 11.73 -5.03
CA LEU A 228 -1.19 10.33 -4.61
C LEU A 228 -2.41 10.21 -3.69
N LYS A 229 -2.64 11.15 -2.77
CA LYS A 229 -3.84 11.17 -1.93
C LYS A 229 -5.10 11.25 -2.77
N LYS A 230 -5.13 12.12 -3.77
CA LYS A 230 -6.27 12.23 -4.70
C LYS A 230 -6.46 10.99 -5.56
N LEU A 231 -5.37 10.35 -5.99
CA LEU A 231 -5.44 9.08 -6.72
C LEU A 231 -5.98 7.96 -5.83
N SER A 232 -5.66 7.95 -4.54
CA SER A 232 -6.13 6.93 -3.59
C SER A 232 -7.65 6.95 -3.39
N GLU A 233 -8.31 8.08 -3.65
CA GLU A 233 -9.77 8.22 -3.63
C GLU A 233 -10.45 7.62 -4.87
N GLN A 234 -9.68 7.28 -5.91
CA GLN A 234 -10.16 6.84 -7.23
C GLN A 234 -9.62 5.44 -7.60
N ILE A 235 -9.58 4.55 -6.63
CA ILE A 235 -9.08 3.18 -6.80
C ILE A 235 -10.18 2.25 -7.29
N ALA A 236 -9.91 1.56 -8.39
CA ALA A 236 -10.76 0.48 -8.87
C ALA A 236 -10.43 -0.85 -8.18
N ALA A 237 -11.42 -1.70 -8.01
CA ALA A 237 -11.28 -2.99 -7.32
C ALA A 237 -10.29 -3.94 -8.02
N ASP A 238 -10.30 -3.95 -9.35
CA ASP A 238 -9.44 -4.78 -10.20
C ASP A 238 -9.33 -4.17 -11.61
N PRO A 239 -8.45 -4.70 -12.49
CA PRO A 239 -8.31 -4.20 -13.87
C PRO A 239 -9.60 -4.23 -14.68
N ALA A 240 -10.46 -5.22 -14.49
CA ALA A 240 -11.72 -5.33 -15.24
C ALA A 240 -12.71 -4.23 -14.82
N ALA A 241 -12.85 -3.99 -13.52
CA ALA A 241 -13.65 -2.91 -12.96
C ALA A 241 -13.13 -1.52 -13.39
N LEU A 242 -11.80 -1.34 -13.41
CA LEU A 242 -11.19 -0.11 -13.92
C LEU A 242 -11.58 0.14 -15.38
N LEU A 243 -11.36 -0.83 -16.26
CA LEU A 243 -11.63 -0.69 -17.70
C LEU A 243 -13.10 -0.50 -18.00
N ALA A 244 -13.99 -1.17 -17.27
CA ALA A 244 -15.44 -0.94 -17.35
C ALA A 244 -15.82 0.49 -16.95
N SER A 245 -15.19 1.04 -15.91
CA SER A 245 -15.47 2.40 -15.43
C SER A 245 -15.06 3.51 -16.39
N LEU A 246 -14.11 3.24 -17.32
CA LEU A 246 -13.70 4.21 -18.34
C LEU A 246 -14.79 4.54 -19.36
N THR A 247 -15.77 3.67 -19.51
CA THR A 247 -16.83 3.79 -20.50
C THR A 247 -18.13 4.38 -19.93
N VAL A 248 -18.18 4.55 -18.61
CA VAL A 248 -19.34 5.12 -17.92
C VAL A 248 -19.19 6.66 -17.87
N LYS A 249 -20.16 7.37 -18.44
CA LYS A 249 -20.21 8.83 -18.31
C LYS A 249 -20.46 9.19 -16.84
N SER A 250 -19.48 9.85 -16.23
CA SER A 250 -19.57 10.36 -14.86
C SER A 250 -19.29 11.87 -14.87
N GLY A 251 -20.34 12.66 -14.98
CA GLY A 251 -20.24 14.12 -15.03
C GLY A 251 -19.54 14.65 -16.31
N SER A 252 -18.88 15.80 -16.18
CA SER A 252 -18.15 16.46 -17.28
C SER A 252 -16.71 15.99 -17.48
N LYS A 253 -16.20 15.11 -16.62
CA LYS A 253 -14.80 14.68 -16.63
C LYS A 253 -14.61 13.42 -17.48
N VAL A 254 -13.56 13.41 -18.31
CA VAL A 254 -13.15 12.25 -19.08
C VAL A 254 -12.32 11.31 -18.20
N PRO A 255 -12.73 10.05 -18.02
CA PRO A 255 -11.96 9.11 -17.22
C PRO A 255 -10.73 8.60 -18.00
N VAL A 256 -9.59 8.53 -17.30
CA VAL A 256 -8.35 7.91 -17.74
C VAL A 256 -7.94 6.89 -16.70
N GLY A 257 -7.61 5.68 -17.11
CA GLY A 257 -7.13 4.63 -16.23
C GLY A 257 -5.65 4.34 -16.42
N VAL A 258 -5.07 3.59 -15.48
CA VAL A 258 -3.74 2.99 -15.62
C VAL A 258 -3.88 1.47 -15.47
N SER A 259 -3.40 0.71 -16.47
CA SER A 259 -3.48 -0.75 -16.47
C SER A 259 -2.35 -1.36 -17.32
N SER A 260 -2.29 -2.70 -17.42
CA SER A 260 -1.38 -3.36 -18.35
C SER A 260 -1.98 -3.41 -19.78
N GLU A 261 -1.13 -3.39 -20.79
CA GLU A 261 -1.52 -3.55 -22.21
C GLU A 261 -2.32 -4.84 -22.41
N GLN A 262 -1.93 -5.94 -21.75
CA GLN A 262 -2.64 -7.20 -21.80
C GLN A 262 -4.08 -7.09 -21.27
N SER A 263 -4.29 -6.35 -20.19
CA SER A 263 -5.63 -6.14 -19.64
C SER A 263 -6.52 -5.37 -20.61
N VAL A 264 -5.97 -4.39 -21.35
CA VAL A 264 -6.66 -3.66 -22.41
C VAL A 264 -7.08 -4.62 -23.53
N TRP A 265 -6.14 -5.46 -23.99
CA TRP A 265 -6.44 -6.49 -24.98
C TRP A 265 -7.53 -7.45 -24.49
N ALA A 266 -7.42 -7.97 -23.27
CA ALA A 266 -8.37 -8.91 -22.71
C ALA A 266 -9.79 -8.33 -22.55
N HIS A 267 -9.90 -7.04 -22.24
CA HIS A 267 -11.17 -6.32 -22.21
C HIS A 267 -11.81 -6.27 -23.60
N ASN A 268 -11.04 -5.86 -24.61
CA ASN A 268 -11.53 -5.72 -25.99
C ASN A 268 -11.83 -7.08 -26.64
N ALA A 269 -11.06 -8.12 -26.33
CA ALA A 269 -11.26 -9.49 -26.83
C ALA A 269 -12.61 -10.10 -26.42
N LYS A 270 -13.21 -9.64 -25.33
CA LYS A 270 -14.57 -10.04 -24.91
C LYS A 270 -15.69 -9.40 -25.74
N LYS A 271 -15.35 -8.76 -26.87
CA LYS A 271 -16.30 -8.03 -27.74
C LYS A 271 -17.11 -6.99 -26.96
N SER A 272 -16.43 -6.24 -26.10
CA SER A 272 -17.02 -5.15 -25.33
C SER A 272 -17.74 -4.17 -26.25
N ALA A 273 -18.97 -3.78 -25.90
CA ALA A 273 -19.72 -2.74 -26.60
C ALA A 273 -19.01 -1.36 -26.50
N SER A 274 -18.09 -1.22 -25.57
CA SER A 274 -17.35 0.00 -25.29
C SER A 274 -15.84 -0.28 -25.25
N PRO A 275 -15.18 -0.35 -26.41
CA PRO A 275 -13.75 -0.64 -26.48
C PRO A 275 -12.91 0.47 -25.85
N VAL A 276 -11.78 0.08 -25.28
CA VAL A 276 -10.78 0.98 -24.71
C VAL A 276 -9.49 0.92 -25.52
N VAL A 277 -8.67 1.95 -25.45
CA VAL A 277 -7.38 2.02 -26.17
C VAL A 277 -6.25 2.33 -25.19
N PRO A 278 -5.08 1.71 -25.38
CA PRO A 278 -3.88 2.06 -24.64
C PRO A 278 -3.33 3.39 -25.17
N LEU A 279 -2.86 4.21 -24.25
CA LEU A 279 -2.10 5.44 -24.50
C LEU A 279 -0.72 5.22 -23.90
N TYR A 280 0.29 5.07 -24.74
CA TYR A 280 1.64 4.75 -24.30
C TYR A 280 2.34 5.99 -23.77
N PRO A 281 2.91 5.94 -22.54
CA PRO A 281 3.64 7.08 -21.97
C PRO A 281 4.87 7.44 -22.83
N GLU A 282 4.96 8.71 -23.26
CA GLU A 282 6.06 9.23 -24.08
C GLU A 282 7.38 9.33 -23.30
N ASP A 283 7.30 9.46 -21.97
CA ASP A 283 8.42 9.46 -21.04
C ASP A 283 8.88 8.04 -20.65
N GLY A 284 8.42 7.01 -21.39
CA GLY A 284 8.73 5.61 -21.13
C GLY A 284 7.84 4.97 -20.08
N THR A 285 7.94 3.65 -19.93
CA THR A 285 7.13 2.93 -18.94
C THR A 285 7.82 1.69 -18.39
N LEU A 286 7.34 1.21 -17.24
CA LEU A 286 7.65 -0.10 -16.69
C LEU A 286 6.73 -1.16 -17.31
N SER A 287 7.17 -2.41 -17.30
CA SER A 287 6.37 -3.55 -17.75
C SER A 287 6.15 -4.56 -16.64
N LEU A 288 5.03 -5.23 -16.66
CA LEU A 288 4.87 -6.52 -16.01
C LEU A 288 5.72 -7.51 -16.81
N ASP A 289 6.63 -8.23 -16.17
CA ASP A 289 7.66 -9.04 -16.84
C ASP A 289 7.56 -10.55 -16.58
N TYR A 290 6.56 -10.97 -15.85
CA TYR A 290 6.19 -12.38 -15.57
C TYR A 290 7.35 -13.30 -15.25
N PRO A 291 8.08 -13.01 -14.14
CA PRO A 291 9.25 -13.79 -13.73
C PRO A 291 8.86 -15.17 -13.18
N VAL A 292 9.70 -16.16 -13.46
CA VAL A 292 9.55 -17.54 -12.96
C VAL A 292 10.36 -17.73 -11.70
N VAL A 293 9.72 -18.22 -10.65
CA VAL A 293 10.36 -18.62 -9.38
C VAL A 293 10.06 -20.10 -9.11
N ILE A 294 11.10 -20.94 -9.06
CA ILE A 294 10.97 -22.35 -8.69
C ILE A 294 10.92 -22.42 -7.17
N THR A 295 9.77 -22.79 -6.61
CA THR A 295 9.51 -22.76 -5.16
C THR A 295 9.68 -24.13 -4.51
N SER A 296 9.65 -25.22 -5.28
CA SER A 296 9.84 -26.57 -4.76
C SER A 296 11.25 -26.77 -4.20
N LYS A 297 11.35 -27.47 -3.08
CA LYS A 297 12.61 -27.94 -2.49
C LYS A 297 13.00 -29.34 -2.95
N ASP A 298 12.07 -30.06 -3.60
CA ASP A 298 12.30 -31.40 -4.14
C ASP A 298 13.14 -31.31 -5.43
N PRO A 299 14.32 -31.93 -5.50
CA PRO A 299 15.19 -31.88 -6.68
C PRO A 299 14.54 -32.40 -7.97
N VAL A 300 13.65 -33.41 -7.87
CA VAL A 300 12.95 -33.96 -9.04
C VAL A 300 11.95 -32.95 -9.57
N LYS A 301 11.17 -32.32 -8.67
CA LYS A 301 10.23 -31.26 -9.04
C LYS A 301 10.93 -29.99 -9.54
N GLN A 302 12.12 -29.67 -9.02
CA GLN A 302 12.93 -28.57 -9.56
C GLN A 302 13.32 -28.82 -11.02
N ARG A 303 13.76 -30.05 -11.36
CA ARG A 303 14.06 -30.43 -12.76
C ARG A 303 12.81 -30.41 -13.64
N ALA A 304 11.68 -30.87 -13.09
CA ALA A 304 10.38 -30.80 -13.77
C ALA A 304 9.95 -29.37 -14.06
N ALA A 305 10.11 -28.46 -13.09
CA ALA A 305 9.83 -27.05 -13.24
C ALA A 305 10.75 -26.39 -14.29
N ALA A 306 12.04 -26.72 -14.27
CA ALA A 306 13.00 -26.25 -15.29
C ALA A 306 12.63 -26.75 -16.70
N ALA A 307 12.19 -28.01 -16.84
CA ALA A 307 11.74 -28.55 -18.12
C ALA A 307 10.48 -27.84 -18.64
N PHE A 308 9.53 -27.51 -17.77
CA PHE A 308 8.36 -26.73 -18.17
C PHE A 308 8.72 -25.27 -18.48
N GLN A 309 9.68 -24.68 -17.75
CA GLN A 309 10.19 -23.33 -18.07
C GLN A 309 10.84 -23.30 -19.47
N GLN A 310 11.59 -24.34 -19.85
CA GLN A 310 12.13 -24.45 -21.21
C GLN A 310 11.03 -24.51 -22.26
N GLU A 311 9.94 -25.23 -21.99
CA GLU A 311 8.76 -25.26 -22.88
C GLU A 311 8.15 -23.88 -23.07
N LEU A 312 8.02 -23.10 -21.97
CA LEU A 312 7.51 -21.73 -22.03
C LEU A 312 8.37 -20.79 -22.91
N GLY A 313 9.64 -21.12 -23.11
CA GLY A 313 10.55 -20.42 -24.02
C GLY A 313 10.46 -20.85 -25.50
N THR A 314 9.73 -21.94 -25.83
CA THR A 314 9.60 -22.40 -27.22
C THR A 314 8.77 -21.45 -28.06
N GLU A 315 9.02 -21.42 -29.38
CA GLU A 315 8.24 -20.55 -30.30
C GLU A 315 6.74 -20.88 -30.26
N ALA A 316 6.36 -22.12 -30.08
CA ALA A 316 4.95 -22.54 -29.95
C ALA A 316 4.27 -21.97 -28.70
N ALA A 317 4.96 -22.02 -27.57
CA ALA A 317 4.48 -21.43 -26.32
C ALA A 317 4.46 -19.90 -26.39
N GLN A 318 5.51 -19.28 -26.92
CA GLN A 318 5.62 -17.84 -27.12
C GLN A 318 4.54 -17.33 -28.09
N LYS A 319 4.24 -18.06 -29.16
CA LYS A 319 3.11 -17.75 -30.04
C LYS A 319 1.78 -17.77 -29.26
N THR A 320 1.57 -18.78 -28.42
CA THR A 320 0.36 -18.87 -27.58
C THR A 320 0.25 -17.69 -26.63
N LEU A 321 1.33 -17.25 -26.01
CA LEU A 321 1.35 -16.05 -25.15
C LEU A 321 1.01 -14.79 -25.95
N ARG A 322 1.62 -14.60 -27.13
CA ARG A 322 1.33 -13.46 -28.01
C ARG A 322 -0.13 -13.44 -28.48
N GLU A 323 -0.74 -14.59 -28.75
CA GLU A 323 -2.17 -14.71 -29.09
C GLU A 323 -3.10 -14.29 -27.95
N HIS A 324 -2.59 -14.28 -26.70
CA HIS A 324 -3.32 -13.82 -25.50
C HIS A 324 -2.96 -12.39 -25.07
N GLY A 325 -2.39 -11.57 -25.98
CA GLY A 325 -2.12 -10.16 -25.74
C GLY A 325 -0.86 -9.89 -24.93
N PHE A 326 0.04 -10.85 -24.82
CA PHE A 326 1.36 -10.65 -24.25
C PHE A 326 2.40 -10.31 -25.31
N ARG A 327 3.48 -9.67 -24.90
CA ARG A 327 4.71 -9.56 -25.68
C ARG A 327 5.73 -10.59 -25.19
N THR A 328 6.65 -10.96 -26.07
CA THR A 328 7.81 -11.76 -25.66
C THR A 328 8.68 -11.01 -24.64
N PRO A 329 9.61 -11.67 -23.93
CA PRO A 329 10.53 -10.99 -23.02
C PRO A 329 11.34 -9.85 -23.67
N ASP A 330 11.64 -9.95 -24.96
CA ASP A 330 12.31 -8.91 -25.74
C ASP A 330 11.32 -7.85 -26.36
N GLY A 331 10.07 -7.86 -25.95
CA GLY A 331 9.06 -6.83 -26.27
C GLY A 331 8.32 -7.02 -27.59
N LYS A 332 8.54 -8.11 -28.33
CA LYS A 332 7.84 -8.36 -29.61
C LYS A 332 6.38 -8.74 -29.38
N GLY A 333 5.48 -8.02 -30.00
CA GLY A 333 4.04 -8.33 -30.02
C GLY A 333 3.67 -9.40 -31.05
N GLY A 334 2.39 -9.76 -31.09
CA GLY A 334 1.79 -10.62 -32.09
C GLY A 334 0.56 -9.97 -32.74
N SER A 335 -0.13 -10.69 -33.60
CA SER A 335 -1.36 -10.21 -34.29
C SER A 335 -2.51 -9.84 -33.30
N ALA A 336 -2.42 -10.25 -32.04
CA ALA A 336 -3.34 -9.83 -30.99
C ALA A 336 -3.18 -8.34 -30.65
N LEU A 337 -1.95 -7.81 -30.74
CA LEU A 337 -1.57 -6.43 -30.48
C LEU A 337 -1.26 -5.69 -31.80
N ALA A 338 -2.18 -5.75 -32.74
CA ALA A 338 -2.04 -5.11 -34.05
C ALA A 338 -2.48 -3.63 -34.01
N GLU A 339 -1.87 -2.79 -34.84
CA GLU A 339 -2.14 -1.34 -34.91
C GLU A 339 -3.60 -1.02 -35.28
N ASP A 340 -4.21 -1.79 -36.18
CA ASP A 340 -5.62 -1.66 -36.55
C ASP A 340 -6.57 -1.89 -35.37
N LYS A 341 -6.09 -2.58 -34.32
CA LYS A 341 -6.79 -2.78 -33.04
C LYS A 341 -6.47 -1.71 -31.99
N GLY A 342 -5.63 -0.73 -32.33
CA GLY A 342 -5.26 0.38 -31.47
C GLY A 342 -4.06 0.12 -30.56
N PHE A 343 -3.25 -0.90 -30.84
CA PHE A 343 -2.02 -1.20 -30.10
C PHE A 343 -0.78 -0.73 -30.88
N ALA A 344 0.31 -0.45 -30.19
CA ALA A 344 1.60 -0.15 -30.82
C ALA A 344 2.29 -1.43 -31.31
N ALA A 345 2.81 -1.42 -32.54
CA ALA A 345 3.59 -2.55 -33.09
C ALA A 345 4.84 -2.82 -32.25
N ALA A 346 5.61 -1.76 -31.95
CA ALA A 346 6.77 -1.84 -31.06
C ALA A 346 6.36 -1.67 -29.59
N ALA A 347 7.14 -2.27 -28.68
CA ALA A 347 7.03 -1.96 -27.26
C ALA A 347 7.39 -0.48 -27.01
N PRO A 348 6.75 0.20 -26.04
CA PRO A 348 7.16 1.53 -25.62
C PRO A 348 8.56 1.50 -25.03
N GLN A 349 9.20 2.67 -24.95
CA GLN A 349 10.50 2.81 -24.29
C GLN A 349 10.42 2.28 -22.85
N ALA A 350 11.33 1.38 -22.48
CA ALA A 350 11.41 0.86 -21.13
C ALA A 350 12.09 1.86 -20.20
N LEU A 351 11.51 2.12 -19.05
CA LEU A 351 12.19 2.81 -17.95
C LEU A 351 13.21 1.88 -17.30
N PRO A 352 14.32 2.43 -16.75
CA PRO A 352 15.26 1.65 -15.97
C PRO A 352 14.58 0.90 -14.84
N SER A 353 15.06 -0.31 -14.53
CA SER A 353 14.55 -1.06 -13.37
C SER A 353 14.76 -0.26 -12.09
N PRO A 354 13.72 0.04 -11.33
CA PRO A 354 13.83 0.83 -10.11
C PRO A 354 14.58 0.05 -9.02
N ASP A 355 15.28 0.78 -8.16
CA ASP A 355 15.90 0.21 -6.97
C ASP A 355 14.82 -0.38 -6.04
N VAL A 356 15.08 -1.57 -5.49
CA VAL A 356 14.13 -2.31 -4.64
C VAL A 356 13.75 -1.52 -3.38
N LYS A 357 14.68 -0.73 -2.82
CA LYS A 357 14.40 0.12 -1.65
C LYS A 357 13.42 1.23 -2.02
N ASN A 358 13.58 1.84 -3.20
CA ASN A 358 12.65 2.85 -3.71
C ASN A 358 11.24 2.26 -3.90
N VAL A 359 11.16 1.05 -4.47
CA VAL A 359 9.87 0.35 -4.63
C VAL A 359 9.22 0.08 -3.28
N ALA A 360 9.99 -0.38 -2.29
CA ALA A 360 9.49 -0.62 -0.93
C ALA A 360 9.02 0.66 -0.25
N SER A 361 9.79 1.74 -0.37
CA SER A 361 9.44 3.07 0.16
C SER A 361 8.13 3.60 -0.45
N MET A 362 7.98 3.52 -1.77
CA MET A 362 6.75 3.97 -2.45
C MET A 362 5.54 3.11 -2.06
N ALA A 363 5.69 1.80 -1.99
CA ALA A 363 4.61 0.91 -1.55
C ALA A 363 4.19 1.17 -0.10
N GLN A 364 5.15 1.46 0.77
CA GLN A 364 4.89 1.82 2.16
C GLN A 364 4.21 3.19 2.26
N MET A 365 4.70 4.20 1.54
CA MET A 365 4.07 5.52 1.45
C MET A 365 2.61 5.37 1.04
N TRP A 366 2.33 4.62 -0.03
CA TRP A 366 0.97 4.36 -0.50
C TRP A 366 0.09 3.72 0.58
N SER A 367 0.58 2.69 1.25
CA SER A 367 -0.20 1.98 2.29
C SER A 367 -0.58 2.89 3.46
N ARG A 368 0.19 3.94 3.70
CA ARG A 368 -0.01 4.91 4.78
C ARG A 368 -0.78 6.16 4.40
N LEU A 369 -0.94 6.44 3.10
CA LEU A 369 -1.67 7.64 2.63
C LEU A 369 -3.11 7.73 3.15
N ASN A 370 -3.73 6.59 3.38
CA ASN A 370 -5.12 6.49 3.84
C ASN A 370 -5.25 6.11 5.32
N LEU A 371 -4.11 5.97 6.03
CA LEU A 371 -4.17 5.80 7.47
C LEU A 371 -4.53 7.14 8.12
N GLY A 372 -5.47 7.09 9.06
CA GLY A 372 -5.81 8.23 9.90
C GLY A 372 -4.59 8.69 10.73
N THR A 373 -4.64 9.88 11.28
CA THR A 373 -3.63 10.38 12.21
C THR A 373 -4.05 10.11 13.64
N ARG A 374 -3.15 9.56 14.45
CA ARG A 374 -3.25 9.50 15.90
C ARG A 374 -2.01 10.15 16.50
N MET A 375 -2.17 11.25 17.22
CA MET A 375 -1.06 12.07 17.70
C MET A 375 -1.26 12.50 19.15
N LEU A 376 -0.22 12.32 19.97
CA LEU A 376 -0.09 12.98 21.25
C LEU A 376 0.98 14.06 21.13
N ALA A 377 0.56 15.33 21.27
CA ALA A 377 1.48 16.46 21.27
C ALA A 377 1.94 16.77 22.71
N LEU A 378 3.25 16.84 22.91
CA LEU A 378 3.90 17.27 24.14
C LEU A 378 4.37 18.70 23.97
N LEU A 379 3.79 19.62 24.72
CA LEU A 379 4.06 21.05 24.65
C LEU A 379 4.89 21.48 25.85
N ASP A 380 6.10 21.93 25.58
CA ASP A 380 7.00 22.50 26.58
C ASP A 380 6.39 23.77 27.18
N VAL A 381 6.29 23.81 28.51
CA VAL A 381 5.83 24.97 29.28
C VAL A 381 6.89 25.39 30.31
N SER A 382 8.17 25.05 30.09
CA SER A 382 9.29 25.52 30.95
C SER A 382 9.41 27.03 30.97
N GLY A 383 10.17 27.56 31.90
CA GLY A 383 10.31 29.00 32.12
C GLY A 383 10.84 29.77 30.92
N THR A 384 11.68 29.15 30.09
CA THR A 384 12.24 29.73 28.88
C THR A 384 11.19 30.01 27.80
N MET A 385 10.05 29.35 27.85
CA MET A 385 8.90 29.61 26.94
C MET A 385 8.26 30.99 27.16
N ALA A 386 8.53 31.66 28.28
CA ALA A 386 8.12 33.03 28.52
C ALA A 386 8.98 34.07 27.76
N TYR A 387 10.15 33.67 27.23
CA TYR A 387 11.06 34.60 26.59
C TYR A 387 10.49 35.15 25.27
N PRO A 388 10.82 36.43 24.94
CA PRO A 388 10.33 37.05 23.74
C PRO A 388 10.95 36.44 22.49
N VAL A 389 10.15 36.36 21.41
CA VAL A 389 10.62 36.04 20.05
C VAL A 389 11.01 37.37 19.36
N PRO A 390 12.29 37.55 18.98
CA PRO A 390 12.73 38.79 18.35
C PRO A 390 11.89 39.18 17.12
N GLY A 391 11.50 40.42 17.04
CA GLY A 391 10.77 41.00 15.88
C GLY A 391 9.30 40.63 15.76
N THR A 392 8.71 39.88 16.72
CA THR A 392 7.32 39.39 16.61
C THR A 392 6.36 40.04 17.64
N GLY A 393 6.88 40.60 18.73
CA GLY A 393 6.06 41.07 19.86
C GLY A 393 5.40 39.96 20.69
N MET A 394 5.68 38.70 20.41
CA MET A 394 5.14 37.53 21.10
C MET A 394 6.20 36.83 21.98
N THR A 395 5.75 36.11 23.01
CA THR A 395 6.60 35.14 23.71
C THR A 395 6.72 33.86 22.86
N ARG A 396 7.71 32.99 23.19
CA ARG A 396 7.87 31.68 22.54
C ARG A 396 6.61 30.85 22.71
N MET A 397 5.98 30.85 23.89
CA MET A 397 4.71 30.17 24.16
C MET A 397 3.61 30.67 23.24
N GLN A 398 3.41 31.98 23.14
CA GLN A 398 2.38 32.56 22.27
C GLN A 398 2.61 32.22 20.79
N ALA A 399 3.85 32.21 20.35
CA ALA A 399 4.18 31.87 18.97
C ALA A 399 3.93 30.38 18.68
N ILE A 400 4.34 29.46 19.56
CA ILE A 400 4.17 28.02 19.34
C ILE A 400 2.69 27.59 19.44
N THR A 401 1.92 28.15 20.38
CA THR A 401 0.48 27.84 20.50
C THR A 401 -0.30 28.36 19.30
N LYS A 402 0.08 29.52 18.75
CA LYS A 402 -0.49 30.03 17.50
C LYS A 402 -0.20 29.08 16.33
N ILE A 403 1.06 28.65 16.17
CA ILE A 403 1.47 27.69 15.13
C ILE A 403 0.75 26.35 15.30
N ALA A 404 0.63 25.86 16.54
CA ALA A 404 -0.10 24.63 16.86
C ALA A 404 -1.59 24.75 16.50
N GLY A 405 -2.22 25.87 16.79
CA GLY A 405 -3.61 26.17 16.41
C GLY A 405 -3.80 26.22 14.89
N GLU A 406 -2.88 26.85 14.14
CA GLU A 406 -2.88 26.84 12.68
C GLU A 406 -2.63 25.42 12.13
N GLY A 407 -1.74 24.66 12.75
CA GLY A 407 -1.46 23.26 12.42
C GLY A 407 -2.68 22.35 12.60
N LEU A 408 -3.48 22.61 13.63
CA LEU A 408 -4.71 21.88 13.91
C LEU A 408 -5.74 21.98 12.77
N ALA A 409 -5.70 23.07 11.99
CA ALA A 409 -6.56 23.24 10.83
C ALA A 409 -6.23 22.30 9.66
N LEU A 410 -5.02 21.72 9.64
CA LEU A 410 -4.55 20.80 8.60
C LEU A 410 -5.04 19.36 8.78
N PHE A 411 -5.60 19.04 9.95
CA PHE A 411 -6.06 17.70 10.27
C PHE A 411 -7.53 17.48 9.90
N GLU A 412 -7.79 16.30 9.35
CA GLU A 412 -9.14 15.82 9.04
C GLU A 412 -9.95 15.61 10.33
N ALA A 413 -11.26 15.55 10.20
CA ALA A 413 -12.19 15.45 11.33
C ALA A 413 -12.06 14.13 12.14
N ASP A 414 -11.60 13.07 11.50
CA ASP A 414 -11.36 11.74 12.07
C ASP A 414 -9.95 11.57 12.66
N SER A 415 -9.08 12.58 12.51
CA SER A 415 -7.77 12.59 13.17
C SER A 415 -7.93 12.62 14.68
N GLU A 416 -7.18 11.79 15.38
CA GLU A 416 -7.17 11.71 16.84
C GLU A 416 -5.98 12.50 17.39
N ILE A 417 -6.26 13.53 18.16
CA ILE A 417 -5.23 14.40 18.73
C ILE A 417 -5.49 14.60 20.20
N GLY A 418 -4.42 14.43 20.98
CA GLY A 418 -4.34 14.80 22.39
C GLY A 418 -3.17 15.74 22.62
N VAL A 419 -3.19 16.48 23.72
CA VAL A 419 -2.13 17.40 24.12
C VAL A 419 -1.83 17.25 25.60
N TRP A 420 -0.55 17.06 25.92
CA TRP A 420 0.00 17.22 27.25
C TRP A 420 0.93 18.44 27.28
N SER A 421 0.89 19.21 28.35
CA SER A 421 1.94 20.18 28.67
C SER A 421 2.98 19.53 29.58
N PHE A 422 4.24 19.94 29.48
CA PHE A 422 5.30 19.38 30.35
C PHE A 422 6.30 20.43 30.82
N SER A 423 6.71 20.28 32.08
CA SER A 423 7.81 20.95 32.79
C SER A 423 8.04 20.23 34.09
N THR A 424 9.17 20.45 34.76
CA THR A 424 9.48 19.80 36.05
C THR A 424 8.34 19.97 37.05
N LEU A 425 7.90 18.88 37.69
CA LEU A 425 6.88 18.85 38.76
C LEU A 425 5.62 19.67 38.39
N LEU A 426 5.11 19.50 37.15
CA LEU A 426 4.00 20.30 36.65
C LEU A 426 2.65 19.92 37.29
N ASP A 427 2.47 18.62 37.61
CA ASP A 427 1.28 18.10 38.28
C ASP A 427 1.70 17.18 39.45
N GLY A 428 1.89 17.78 40.62
CA GLY A 428 2.38 17.09 41.81
C GLY A 428 3.80 16.55 41.61
N GLN A 429 3.93 15.22 41.49
CA GLN A 429 5.22 14.54 41.26
C GLN A 429 5.44 14.19 39.76
N LYS A 430 4.53 14.60 38.88
CA LYS A 430 4.63 14.39 37.44
C LYS A 430 5.15 15.64 36.76
N ASP A 431 5.99 15.43 35.77
CA ASP A 431 6.51 16.49 34.90
C ASP A 431 5.57 16.87 33.76
N TYR A 432 4.41 16.26 33.69
CA TYR A 432 3.42 16.53 32.67
C TYR A 432 2.01 16.67 33.24
N LYS A 433 1.18 17.38 32.49
CA LYS A 433 -0.25 17.50 32.72
C LYS A 433 -1.00 17.24 31.43
N GLU A 434 -1.98 16.35 31.46
CA GLU A 434 -2.90 16.16 30.34
C GLU A 434 -3.82 17.38 30.24
N LEU A 435 -3.79 18.05 29.09
CA LEU A 435 -4.71 19.14 28.76
C LEU A 435 -5.97 18.56 28.10
N ILE A 436 -5.77 17.64 27.17
CA ILE A 436 -6.86 16.88 26.55
C ILE A 436 -6.33 15.51 26.11
N SER A 437 -7.12 14.46 26.38
CA SER A 437 -6.81 13.08 25.98
C SER A 437 -6.84 12.91 24.46
N VAL A 438 -6.13 11.86 23.95
CA VAL A 438 -6.15 11.54 22.51
C VAL A 438 -7.54 11.05 22.10
N GLY A 439 -8.13 11.70 21.10
CA GLY A 439 -9.43 11.33 20.57
C GLY A 439 -9.78 12.07 19.26
N PRO A 440 -10.85 11.64 18.55
CA PRO A 440 -11.23 12.21 17.26
C PRO A 440 -11.58 13.69 17.36
N LEU A 441 -11.07 14.50 16.43
CA LEU A 441 -11.33 15.95 16.41
C LEU A 441 -12.81 16.31 16.24
N SER A 442 -13.58 15.43 15.60
CA SER A 442 -15.04 15.57 15.43
C SER A 442 -15.86 15.12 16.64
N GLU A 443 -15.23 14.45 17.62
CA GLU A 443 -15.93 14.00 18.82
C GLU A 443 -16.53 15.17 19.59
N MET A 444 -17.77 14.99 20.03
CA MET A 444 -18.46 15.96 20.87
C MET A 444 -18.19 15.65 22.34
N VAL A 445 -17.51 16.54 23.02
CA VAL A 445 -17.22 16.48 24.46
C VAL A 445 -18.05 17.57 25.14
N ASP A 446 -18.99 17.20 25.98
CA ASP A 446 -19.92 18.13 26.64
C ASP A 446 -20.64 19.10 25.69
N GLY A 447 -20.99 18.61 24.48
CA GLY A 447 -21.68 19.38 23.45
C GLY A 447 -20.80 20.32 22.63
N VAL A 448 -19.46 20.27 22.81
CA VAL A 448 -18.49 21.07 22.04
C VAL A 448 -17.57 20.15 21.24
N PRO A 449 -17.28 20.42 19.96
CA PRO A 449 -16.32 19.63 19.20
C PRO A 449 -14.93 19.64 19.85
N ARG A 450 -14.30 18.46 19.99
CA ARG A 450 -12.94 18.31 20.55
C ARG A 450 -11.93 19.26 19.89
N LYS A 451 -12.03 19.48 18.56
CA LYS A 451 -11.19 20.45 17.84
C LYS A 451 -11.28 21.88 18.40
N GLN A 452 -12.49 22.29 18.81
CA GLN A 452 -12.70 23.62 19.39
C GLN A 452 -12.12 23.69 20.80
N ILE A 453 -12.31 22.65 21.61
CA ILE A 453 -11.74 22.57 22.97
C ILE A 453 -10.22 22.62 22.91
N LEU A 454 -9.59 21.85 22.00
CA LEU A 454 -8.15 21.90 21.76
C LEU A 454 -7.64 23.32 21.44
N GLY A 455 -8.34 24.03 20.56
CA GLY A 455 -8.00 25.42 20.24
C GLY A 455 -8.09 26.36 21.45
N GLN A 456 -9.09 26.17 22.30
CA GLN A 456 -9.28 26.94 23.54
C GLN A 456 -8.21 26.63 24.57
N GLU A 457 -7.94 25.35 24.81
CA GLU A 457 -6.87 24.92 25.73
C GLU A 457 -5.49 25.46 25.32
N LEU A 458 -5.13 25.31 24.04
CA LEU A 458 -3.88 25.84 23.50
C LEU A 458 -3.74 27.36 23.70
N ALA A 459 -4.85 28.12 23.56
CA ALA A 459 -4.84 29.56 23.73
C ALA A 459 -4.63 30.02 25.20
N THR A 460 -4.91 29.13 26.18
CA THR A 460 -4.81 29.44 27.62
C THR A 460 -3.53 28.97 28.27
N VAL A 461 -2.73 28.14 27.59
CA VAL A 461 -1.48 27.58 28.13
C VAL A 461 -0.49 28.70 28.47
N GLN A 462 0.06 28.63 29.68
CA GLN A 462 1.06 29.58 30.18
C GLN A 462 2.35 28.86 30.59
N PRO A 463 3.51 29.49 30.43
CA PRO A 463 4.77 28.96 30.91
C PRO A 463 4.79 28.85 32.45
N LYS A 464 5.43 27.82 32.97
CA LYS A 464 5.76 27.69 34.40
C LYS A 464 7.05 28.47 34.68
N ALA A 465 6.95 29.63 35.28
CA ALA A 465 8.06 30.60 35.41
C ALA A 465 9.35 30.02 36.03
N THR A 466 9.25 29.03 36.92
CA THR A 466 10.39 28.38 37.62
C THR A 466 10.55 26.92 37.21
N GLY A 467 9.97 26.49 36.06
CA GLY A 467 10.03 25.12 35.60
C GLY A 467 11.19 24.88 34.64
N ASP A 468 11.94 23.80 34.85
CA ASP A 468 12.91 23.26 33.91
C ASP A 468 12.24 22.27 32.95
N THR A 469 13.00 21.68 32.01
CA THR A 469 12.45 20.84 30.93
C THR A 469 12.41 19.38 31.38
N GLY A 470 11.30 18.91 31.93
CA GLY A 470 11.05 17.51 32.35
C GLY A 470 10.69 16.60 31.19
N LEU A 471 11.57 16.51 30.19
CA LEU A 471 11.26 15.82 28.91
C LEU A 471 11.27 14.29 29.04
N ASN A 472 12.28 13.69 29.67
CA ASN A 472 12.50 12.24 29.62
C ASN A 472 11.40 11.46 30.36
N ASP A 473 11.05 11.87 31.57
CA ASP A 473 9.98 11.23 32.35
C ASP A 473 8.63 11.42 31.69
N THR A 474 8.37 12.60 31.09
CA THR A 474 7.17 12.86 30.27
C THR A 474 7.11 11.97 29.04
N LEU A 475 8.21 11.87 28.28
CA LEU A 475 8.26 11.07 27.07
C LEU A 475 8.07 9.58 27.35
N MET A 476 8.64 9.07 28.46
CA MET A 476 8.43 7.69 28.87
C MET A 476 6.95 7.40 29.14
N ALA A 477 6.27 8.30 29.86
CA ALA A 477 4.83 8.18 30.13
C ALA A 477 4.00 8.27 28.83
N ALA A 478 4.29 9.24 27.98
CA ALA A 478 3.59 9.44 26.71
C ALA A 478 3.78 8.24 25.76
N TYR A 479 4.98 7.66 25.71
CA TYR A 479 5.25 6.48 24.89
C TYR A 479 4.48 5.25 25.39
N ALA A 480 4.42 5.06 26.70
CA ALA A 480 3.62 3.99 27.31
C ALA A 480 2.13 4.17 27.01
N GLU A 481 1.60 5.40 27.10
CA GLU A 481 0.21 5.72 26.76
C GLU A 481 -0.10 5.40 25.30
N MET A 482 0.72 5.89 24.37
CA MET A 482 0.51 5.67 22.93
C MET A 482 0.68 4.21 22.50
N LYS A 483 1.49 3.42 23.23
CA LYS A 483 1.58 1.97 23.02
C LYS A 483 0.37 1.21 23.54
N SER A 484 -0.13 1.58 24.73
CA SER A 484 -1.25 0.90 25.37
C SER A 484 -2.54 1.11 24.56
N THR A 485 -2.69 2.28 23.99
CA THR A 485 -3.86 2.71 23.17
C THR A 485 -3.58 2.68 21.67
N TYR A 486 -2.63 1.86 21.21
CA TYR A 486 -2.18 1.81 19.81
C TYR A 486 -3.29 1.40 18.84
N GLU A 487 -3.48 2.18 17.77
CA GLU A 487 -4.41 1.87 16.68
C GLU A 487 -3.69 1.51 15.38
N ARG A 488 -4.07 0.36 14.80
CA ARG A 488 -3.39 -0.21 13.62
C ARG A 488 -3.70 0.51 12.31
N ASP A 489 -4.87 1.09 12.21
CA ASP A 489 -5.35 1.84 11.05
C ASP A 489 -4.99 3.33 11.10
N LYS A 490 -4.15 3.70 12.07
CA LYS A 490 -3.67 5.08 12.26
C LYS A 490 -2.15 5.14 12.34
N ILE A 491 -1.61 6.29 11.92
CA ILE A 491 -0.19 6.63 12.11
C ILE A 491 -0.04 7.20 13.52
N ASN A 492 0.49 6.38 14.44
CA ASN A 492 0.70 6.75 15.82
C ASN A 492 1.98 7.57 15.98
N THR A 493 1.86 8.79 16.48
CA THR A 493 2.98 9.75 16.59
C THR A 493 2.96 10.47 17.93
N ILE A 494 4.13 10.65 18.53
CA ILE A 494 4.33 11.62 19.59
C ILE A 494 5.04 12.82 18.97
N LEU A 495 4.40 14.00 19.03
CA LEU A 495 4.98 15.27 18.60
C LEU A 495 5.52 16.01 19.83
N ILE A 496 6.80 16.37 19.82
CA ILE A 496 7.40 17.17 20.88
C ILE A 496 7.70 18.58 20.33
N LEU A 497 7.20 19.59 21.02
CA LEU A 497 7.44 21.00 20.73
C LEU A 497 8.15 21.61 21.93
N THR A 498 9.44 21.98 21.79
CA THR A 498 10.30 22.49 22.87
C THR A 498 11.20 23.62 22.37
N ASP A 499 11.59 24.54 23.25
CA ASP A 499 12.59 25.57 22.97
C ASP A 499 13.94 25.30 23.63
N GLY A 500 14.04 24.18 24.38
CA GLY A 500 15.21 23.82 25.16
C GLY A 500 16.24 22.98 24.41
N ALA A 501 17.40 22.81 25.09
CA ALA A 501 18.51 21.97 24.66
C ALA A 501 18.27 20.46 24.90
N GLY A 502 17.08 20.04 25.29
CA GLY A 502 16.73 18.69 25.72
C GLY A 502 16.29 18.65 27.19
N ASN A 503 16.50 17.50 27.84
CA ASN A 503 16.13 17.33 29.24
C ASN A 503 17.15 17.98 30.17
N ASP A 504 16.73 18.93 31.01
CA ASP A 504 17.54 19.59 32.06
C ASP A 504 16.88 19.47 33.44
N ASP A 505 16.04 18.49 33.65
CA ASP A 505 15.27 18.22 34.84
C ASP A 505 16.17 17.76 36.02
N PRO A 506 16.31 18.55 37.10
CA PRO A 506 17.08 18.17 38.29
C PRO A 506 16.35 17.13 39.16
N THR A 507 15.05 16.92 38.95
CA THR A 507 14.21 15.98 39.70
C THR A 507 13.96 14.68 38.94
N GLY A 508 14.38 14.63 37.68
CA GLY A 508 14.14 13.53 36.75
C GLY A 508 14.81 12.24 37.20
N LYS A 509 14.11 11.13 36.91
CA LYS A 509 14.56 9.77 37.23
C LYS A 509 15.21 9.08 36.04
N VAL A 510 14.99 9.60 34.82
CA VAL A 510 15.40 8.99 33.55
C VAL A 510 16.47 9.85 32.89
N THR A 511 17.66 9.28 32.73
CA THR A 511 18.75 9.93 32.01
C THR A 511 18.51 9.85 30.48
N ASN A 512 19.19 10.71 29.72
CA ASN A 512 19.14 10.71 28.26
C ASN A 512 19.54 9.35 27.64
N ALA A 513 20.54 8.69 28.20
CA ALA A 513 20.99 7.37 27.76
C ALA A 513 19.92 6.30 28.02
N GLN A 514 19.33 6.30 29.21
CA GLN A 514 18.25 5.39 29.56
C GLN A 514 17.00 5.60 28.71
N MET A 515 16.69 6.85 28.33
CA MET A 515 15.57 7.15 27.46
C MET A 515 15.78 6.58 26.03
N VAL A 516 16.97 6.73 25.46
CA VAL A 516 17.29 6.14 24.15
C VAL A 516 17.25 4.61 24.20
N GLU A 517 17.75 3.99 25.27
CA GLU A 517 17.67 2.53 25.46
C GLU A 517 16.22 2.06 25.61
N PHE A 518 15.41 2.79 26.38
CA PHE A 518 14.00 2.51 26.53
C PHE A 518 13.30 2.53 25.16
N LEU A 519 13.50 3.59 24.36
CA LEU A 519 12.88 3.71 23.03
C LEU A 519 13.30 2.57 22.09
N LYS A 520 14.60 2.19 22.06
CA LYS A 520 15.08 1.05 21.26
C LYS A 520 14.44 -0.26 21.67
N LYS A 521 14.29 -0.49 22.97
CA LYS A 521 13.67 -1.70 23.51
C LYS A 521 12.18 -1.78 23.23
N GLU A 522 11.49 -0.64 23.33
CA GLU A 522 10.04 -0.56 23.21
C GLU A 522 9.57 -0.39 21.75
N TYR A 523 10.46 -0.03 20.83
CA TYR A 523 10.13 0.12 19.41
C TYR A 523 9.76 -1.21 18.76
N ASP A 524 8.55 -1.27 18.22
CA ASP A 524 8.05 -2.40 17.44
C ASP A 524 7.76 -1.95 16.00
N PRO A 525 8.52 -2.37 15.00
CA PRO A 525 8.28 -1.97 13.60
C PRO A 525 6.92 -2.41 13.04
N LYS A 526 6.23 -3.37 13.69
CA LYS A 526 4.87 -3.80 13.34
C LYS A 526 3.79 -2.94 13.99
N ARG A 527 4.15 -2.23 15.06
CA ARG A 527 3.29 -1.31 15.82
C ARG A 527 4.05 -0.04 16.17
N PRO A 528 4.53 0.72 15.16
CA PRO A 528 5.43 1.84 15.39
C PRO A 528 4.69 3.01 16.07
N VAL A 529 5.30 3.55 17.12
CA VAL A 529 4.99 4.87 17.69
C VAL A 529 6.20 5.75 17.41
N ASN A 530 6.07 6.64 16.41
CA ASN A 530 7.19 7.45 15.93
C ASN A 530 7.28 8.78 16.68
N LEU A 531 8.49 9.23 16.99
CA LEU A 531 8.72 10.56 17.56
C LEU A 531 8.94 11.58 16.44
N LEU A 532 8.24 12.70 16.52
CA LEU A 532 8.51 13.90 15.75
C LEU A 532 8.91 15.00 16.74
N ILE A 533 10.19 15.35 16.76
CA ILE A 533 10.71 16.39 17.67
C ILE A 533 10.96 17.66 16.86
N ILE A 534 10.38 18.77 17.26
CA ILE A 534 10.64 20.08 16.68
C ILE A 534 11.12 20.99 17.81
N ALA A 535 12.41 21.24 17.82
CA ALA A 535 13.04 22.16 18.77
C ALA A 535 13.33 23.49 18.10
N PHE A 536 13.13 24.58 18.82
CA PHE A 536 13.31 25.95 18.31
C PHE A 536 14.01 26.85 19.33
N GLY A 537 14.56 27.97 18.86
CA GLY A 537 15.25 28.91 19.72
C GLY A 537 16.76 28.71 19.77
N PRO A 538 17.49 29.60 20.48
CA PRO A 538 18.96 29.66 20.43
C PRO A 538 19.65 28.47 21.12
N ASP A 539 18.98 27.80 22.05
CA ASP A 539 19.54 26.68 22.81
C ASP A 539 19.25 25.31 22.16
N ALA A 540 18.25 25.21 21.29
CA ALA A 540 17.84 23.99 20.62
C ALA A 540 18.99 23.24 19.88
N PRO A 541 19.97 23.92 19.23
CA PRO A 541 21.09 23.22 18.61
C PRO A 541 21.97 22.42 19.57
N LYS A 542 22.02 22.80 20.86
CA LYS A 542 22.79 22.08 21.88
C LYS A 542 22.23 20.68 22.17
N GLY A 543 20.91 20.51 22.07
CA GLY A 543 20.21 19.25 22.28
C GLY A 543 20.11 18.35 21.03
N LYS A 544 20.54 18.82 19.86
CA LYS A 544 20.34 18.14 18.57
C LYS A 544 20.76 16.67 18.61
N LYS A 545 21.96 16.37 19.07
CA LYS A 545 22.50 15.00 19.11
C LYS A 545 21.61 14.04 19.93
N GLN A 546 21.08 14.52 21.06
CA GLN A 546 20.20 13.74 21.91
C GLN A 546 18.83 13.53 21.26
N MET A 547 18.26 14.60 20.72
CA MET A 547 16.96 14.55 20.05
C MET A 547 16.98 13.64 18.80
N ASP A 548 18.05 13.72 18.00
CA ASP A 548 18.28 12.81 16.87
C ASP A 548 18.31 11.35 17.35
N ALA A 549 19.08 11.05 18.41
CA ALA A 549 19.19 9.70 18.94
C ALA A 549 17.85 9.15 19.48
N MET A 550 17.03 9.98 20.11
CA MET A 550 15.69 9.60 20.57
C MET A 550 14.74 9.36 19.39
N ALA A 551 14.75 10.25 18.40
CA ALA A 551 13.90 10.15 17.23
C ALA A 551 14.27 8.91 16.39
N GLU A 552 15.55 8.70 16.10
CA GLU A 552 16.05 7.51 15.39
C GLU A 552 15.67 6.21 16.10
N ALA A 553 15.79 6.17 17.44
CA ALA A 553 15.44 4.98 18.24
C ALA A 553 13.97 4.56 18.10
N SER A 554 13.08 5.46 17.69
CA SER A 554 11.66 5.25 17.47
C SER A 554 11.25 5.26 15.99
N GLY A 555 12.21 5.31 15.05
CA GLY A 555 11.93 5.43 13.62
C GLY A 555 11.36 6.79 13.20
N GLY A 556 11.55 7.81 14.04
CA GLY A 556 11.09 9.18 13.82
C GLY A 556 12.19 10.14 13.37
N GLU A 557 12.01 11.45 13.61
CA GLU A 557 12.95 12.50 13.21
C GLU A 557 12.92 13.72 14.14
N ALA A 558 14.05 14.40 14.24
CA ALA A 558 14.19 15.64 15.00
C ALA A 558 14.60 16.80 14.09
N TYR A 559 13.92 17.92 14.22
CA TYR A 559 14.18 19.16 13.50
C TYR A 559 14.57 20.28 14.45
N ILE A 560 15.56 21.06 14.06
CA ILE A 560 15.97 22.26 14.76
C ILE A 560 15.56 23.48 13.93
N ALA A 561 14.60 24.24 14.42
CA ALA A 561 14.13 25.48 13.80
C ALA A 561 14.96 26.67 14.30
N ALA A 562 15.79 27.25 13.45
CA ALA A 562 16.53 28.47 13.79
C ALA A 562 15.58 29.66 14.07
N ASN A 563 14.46 29.70 13.35
CA ASN A 563 13.38 30.65 13.57
C ASN A 563 12.10 29.88 13.94
N ILE A 564 11.36 30.35 14.93
CA ILE A 564 10.10 29.73 15.35
C ILE A 564 9.08 29.64 14.20
N LEU A 565 9.13 30.56 13.24
CA LEU A 565 8.27 30.51 12.05
C LEU A 565 8.55 29.32 11.13
N ASP A 566 9.75 28.71 11.22
CA ASP A 566 10.11 27.51 10.47
C ASP A 566 9.48 26.23 11.07
N VAL A 567 8.97 26.29 12.31
CA VAL A 567 8.31 25.15 12.98
C VAL A 567 7.20 24.56 12.10
N ARG A 568 6.40 25.42 11.46
CA ARG A 568 5.33 24.99 10.53
C ARG A 568 5.89 24.18 9.36
N LYS A 569 7.01 24.61 8.77
CA LYS A 569 7.69 23.89 7.68
C LYS A 569 8.16 22.53 8.14
N PHE A 570 8.83 22.47 9.28
CA PHE A 570 9.32 21.19 9.83
C PHE A 570 8.19 20.27 10.28
N PHE A 571 7.10 20.83 10.82
CA PHE A 571 5.91 20.05 11.11
C PHE A 571 5.37 19.36 9.85
N VAL A 572 5.21 20.08 8.74
CA VAL A 572 4.76 19.51 7.47
C VAL A 572 5.75 18.46 6.94
N GLN A 573 7.06 18.71 7.04
CA GLN A 573 8.10 17.73 6.66
C GLN A 573 8.02 16.46 7.49
N GLY A 574 7.92 16.58 8.81
CA GLY A 574 7.79 15.44 9.71
C GLY A 574 6.51 14.63 9.47
N MET A 575 5.39 15.32 9.17
CA MET A 575 4.15 14.66 8.81
C MET A 575 4.27 13.82 7.52
N LYS A 576 5.06 14.29 6.53
CA LYS A 576 5.35 13.53 5.31
C LYS A 576 6.23 12.32 5.57
N ARG A 577 7.31 12.50 6.34
CA ARG A 577 8.23 11.41 6.66
C ARG A 577 7.53 10.23 7.34
N ARG A 578 6.50 10.46 8.14
CA ARG A 578 5.69 9.39 8.73
C ARG A 578 5.08 8.43 7.69
N LEU A 579 4.87 8.90 6.46
CA LEU A 579 4.33 8.07 5.37
C LEU A 579 5.36 7.06 4.84
N CYS A 580 6.64 7.37 4.89
CA CYS A 580 7.71 6.52 4.33
C CYS A 580 8.66 5.92 5.38
N ALA A 581 8.70 6.40 6.63
CA ALA A 581 9.59 5.87 7.68
C ALA A 581 9.36 4.36 7.96
N PRO A 582 10.39 3.54 8.21
CA PRO A 582 11.82 3.89 8.29
C PRO A 582 12.52 3.95 6.92
N ASN A 583 11.84 3.66 5.81
CA ASN A 583 12.42 3.46 4.47
C ASN A 583 12.51 4.76 3.63
N CYS A 584 12.43 5.93 4.27
CA CYS A 584 12.70 7.17 3.57
C CYS A 584 14.19 7.28 3.27
#